data_05ba239a26e0301a66db2c47caa4c9ee
#
_entry.id   05ba239a26e0301a66db2c47caa4c9ee
#
_cell.length_a   1.000
_cell.length_b   1.000
_cell.length_c   1.000
_cell.angle_alpha   90.00
_cell.angle_beta   90.00
_cell.angle_gamma   90.00
#
_symmetry.space_group_name_H-M   'P 1'
#
loop_
_entity.id
_entity.type
_entity.pdbx_description
1 polymer ?
#
loop_
_entity_poly.entity_id
_entity_poly.type
_entity_poly.pdbx_seq_one_letter_code
_entity_poly.pdbx_strand_id
1 'polypeptide(L)'
;MSRTRSCLDRVVAATILLVLLPALLVIMLVVRLSSPGPALFRQRRAGRNRDEFILYKFRSMRCEDSAGPAITVSGDCRITGVGAFLRRYKLDELPQFWNVMRGNMSLVGPRPKLPHHEGLDLPYRPGITGVATLAFRDEEKILAAIPRVQLDAFYEICIKPRKAQLDLEYMHSATPMSDLKQLWRTCSSCLFGPDELAVRESERLNLLVAAWLEITRDADESPSEVEIDCLKSF
;
A
#
# COMPACT_ATOMS: atom_id res chain seq x y z
N MET A 1 -11.13 -17.74 -5.38
CA MET A 1 -11.92 -16.99 -4.35
C MET A 1 -13.36 -17.41 -4.46
N SER A 2 -13.99 -17.91 -3.39
CA SER A 2 -15.38 -18.39 -3.43
C SER A 2 -16.36 -17.24 -3.67
N ARG A 3 -17.50 -17.52 -4.34
CA ARG A 3 -18.58 -16.53 -4.53
C ARG A 3 -19.09 -15.98 -3.19
N THR A 4 -19.14 -16.83 -2.17
CA THR A 4 -19.55 -16.50 -0.81
C THR A 4 -18.67 -15.43 -0.16
N ARG A 5 -17.33 -15.54 -0.26
CA ARG A 5 -16.37 -14.55 0.24
C ARG A 5 -16.61 -13.18 -0.42
N SER A 6 -16.77 -13.18 -1.75
CA SER A 6 -17.03 -11.94 -2.49
C SER A 6 -18.37 -11.26 -2.12
N CYS A 7 -19.40 -12.05 -1.79
CA CYS A 7 -20.69 -11.51 -1.35
C CYS A 7 -20.55 -10.92 0.06
N LEU A 8 -19.88 -11.60 0.96
CA LEU A 8 -19.61 -11.14 2.32
C LEU A 8 -18.83 -9.82 2.32
N ASP A 9 -17.73 -9.75 1.55
CA ASP A 9 -16.92 -8.53 1.40
C ASP A 9 -17.80 -7.32 1.00
N ARG A 10 -18.69 -7.51 0.02
CA ARG A 10 -19.57 -6.43 -0.45
C ARG A 10 -20.57 -5.97 0.61
N VAL A 11 -21.17 -6.92 1.32
CA VAL A 11 -22.14 -6.61 2.40
C VAL A 11 -21.44 -5.84 3.53
N VAL A 12 -20.28 -6.34 3.98
CA VAL A 12 -19.47 -5.66 5.01
C VAL A 12 -19.05 -4.27 4.54
N ALA A 13 -18.56 -4.13 3.30
CA ALA A 13 -18.17 -2.84 2.76
C ALA A 13 -19.35 -1.85 2.67
N ALA A 14 -20.52 -2.30 2.25
CA ALA A 14 -21.73 -1.46 2.20
C ALA A 14 -22.15 -1.00 3.60
N THR A 15 -22.12 -1.91 4.59
CA THR A 15 -22.42 -1.58 5.98
C THR A 15 -21.44 -0.54 6.54
N ILE A 16 -20.12 -0.74 6.30
CA ILE A 16 -19.09 0.20 6.73
C ILE A 16 -19.30 1.58 6.08
N LEU A 17 -19.58 1.64 4.78
CA LEU A 17 -19.84 2.89 4.08
C LEU A 17 -21.08 3.61 4.66
N LEU A 18 -22.14 2.89 4.97
CA LEU A 18 -23.36 3.46 5.54
C LEU A 18 -23.09 4.04 6.94
N VAL A 19 -22.42 3.28 7.81
CA VAL A 19 -22.08 3.70 9.18
C VAL A 19 -21.11 4.88 9.18
N LEU A 20 -20.10 4.85 8.31
CA LEU A 20 -19.08 5.89 8.23
C LEU A 20 -19.49 7.09 7.35
N LEU A 21 -20.66 7.07 6.72
CA LEU A 21 -21.07 8.13 5.79
C LEU A 21 -20.96 9.55 6.39
N PRO A 22 -21.41 9.84 7.63
CA PRO A 22 -21.24 11.18 8.22
C PRO A 22 -19.76 11.56 8.35
N ALA A 23 -18.90 10.63 8.80
CA ALA A 23 -17.46 10.86 8.94
C ALA A 23 -16.78 11.08 7.58
N LEU A 24 -17.17 10.31 6.55
CA LEU A 24 -16.67 10.47 5.19
C LEU A 24 -17.00 11.86 4.61
N LEU A 25 -18.21 12.37 4.88
CA LEU A 25 -18.61 13.71 4.44
C LEU A 25 -17.78 14.80 5.16
N VAL A 26 -17.55 14.66 6.46
CA VAL A 26 -16.69 15.58 7.22
C VAL A 26 -15.25 15.55 6.69
N ILE A 27 -14.66 14.36 6.49
CA ILE A 27 -13.32 14.24 5.91
C ILE A 27 -13.26 14.87 4.52
N MET A 28 -14.26 14.63 3.67
CA MET A 28 -14.35 15.21 2.33
C MET A 28 -14.34 16.74 2.38
N LEU A 29 -15.11 17.33 3.30
CA LEU A 29 -15.16 18.79 3.50
C LEU A 29 -13.79 19.31 3.97
N VAL A 30 -13.18 18.69 4.98
CA VAL A 30 -11.87 19.09 5.52
C VAL A 30 -10.80 19.02 4.43
N VAL A 31 -10.75 17.95 3.63
CA VAL A 31 -9.82 17.80 2.51
C VAL A 31 -10.07 18.88 1.45
N ARG A 32 -11.33 19.21 1.16
CA ARG A 32 -11.69 20.25 0.19
C ARG A 32 -11.24 21.63 0.62
N LEU A 33 -11.34 21.93 1.93
CA LEU A 33 -10.93 23.22 2.51
C LEU A 33 -9.42 23.34 2.71
N SER A 34 -8.69 22.20 2.86
CA SER A 34 -7.25 22.19 3.14
C SER A 34 -6.36 22.53 1.95
N SER A 35 -6.83 22.33 0.72
CA SER A 35 -6.07 22.62 -0.50
C SER A 35 -6.99 22.70 -1.73
N PRO A 36 -6.62 23.42 -2.81
CA PRO A 36 -7.37 23.49 -4.06
C PRO A 36 -7.52 22.12 -4.73
N GLY A 37 -8.67 21.87 -5.40
CA GLY A 37 -8.90 20.65 -6.18
C GLY A 37 -9.94 19.70 -5.58
N PRO A 38 -10.22 18.53 -6.21
CA PRO A 38 -11.23 17.57 -5.77
C PRO A 38 -10.82 16.88 -4.46
N ALA A 39 -11.79 16.56 -3.59
CA ALA A 39 -11.51 15.88 -2.33
C ALA A 39 -11.11 14.40 -2.52
N LEU A 40 -11.59 13.76 -3.61
CA LEU A 40 -11.26 12.39 -3.96
C LEU A 40 -10.19 12.36 -5.03
N PHE A 41 -9.12 11.62 -4.76
CA PHE A 41 -8.12 11.20 -5.72
C PHE A 41 -8.58 9.93 -6.42
N ARG A 42 -8.35 9.87 -7.74
CA ARG A 42 -8.75 8.76 -8.60
C ARG A 42 -7.53 8.29 -9.39
N GLN A 43 -7.26 7.00 -9.35
CA GLN A 43 -6.12 6.43 -10.06
C GLN A 43 -6.48 5.09 -10.69
N ARG A 44 -6.08 4.87 -11.95
CA ARG A 44 -6.19 3.54 -12.57
C ARG A 44 -5.25 2.56 -11.89
N ARG A 45 -5.76 1.38 -11.59
CA ARG A 45 -5.02 0.28 -10.95
C ARG A 45 -5.36 -1.03 -11.63
N ALA A 46 -4.40 -1.95 -11.61
CA ALA A 46 -4.63 -3.33 -12.03
C ALA A 46 -5.37 -4.09 -10.93
N GLY A 47 -6.45 -4.75 -11.33
CA GLY A 47 -7.27 -5.63 -10.52
C GLY A 47 -6.96 -7.10 -10.78
N ARG A 48 -7.95 -7.96 -10.57
CA ARG A 48 -7.86 -9.40 -10.85
C ARG A 48 -7.64 -9.64 -12.35
N ASN A 49 -6.71 -10.54 -12.71
CA ASN A 49 -6.40 -10.90 -14.10
C ASN A 49 -6.07 -9.67 -14.97
N ARG A 50 -5.43 -8.64 -14.40
CA ARG A 50 -5.11 -7.35 -15.04
C ARG A 50 -6.29 -6.47 -15.44
N ASP A 51 -7.52 -6.80 -15.05
CA ASP A 51 -8.65 -5.91 -15.29
C ASP A 51 -8.41 -4.55 -14.64
N GLU A 52 -8.44 -3.48 -15.41
CA GLU A 52 -8.23 -2.14 -14.88
C GLU A 52 -9.48 -1.62 -14.16
N PHE A 53 -9.27 -0.96 -13.05
CA PHE A 53 -10.33 -0.26 -12.32
C PHE A 53 -9.84 1.09 -11.76
N ILE A 54 -10.78 1.95 -11.38
CA ILE A 54 -10.47 3.23 -10.74
C ILE A 54 -10.49 3.04 -9.22
N LEU A 55 -9.33 3.22 -8.61
CA LEU A 55 -9.15 3.28 -7.16
C LEU A 55 -9.55 4.66 -6.64
N TYR A 56 -10.32 4.70 -5.56
CA TYR A 56 -10.72 5.93 -4.89
C TYR A 56 -9.99 6.07 -3.55
N LYS A 57 -9.44 7.27 -3.30
CA LYS A 57 -8.85 7.68 -2.04
C LYS A 57 -9.22 9.11 -1.71
N PHE A 58 -9.14 9.52 -0.44
CA PHE A 58 -9.10 10.94 -0.14
C PHE A 58 -7.77 11.51 -0.60
N ARG A 59 -7.82 12.74 -1.12
CA ARG A 59 -6.62 13.45 -1.52
C ARG A 59 -5.78 13.79 -0.29
N SER A 60 -4.54 13.31 -0.27
CA SER A 60 -3.56 13.56 0.79
C SER A 60 -2.36 14.39 0.31
N MET A 61 -2.30 14.67 -1.01
CA MET A 61 -1.23 15.43 -1.66
C MET A 61 -1.80 16.59 -2.47
N ARG A 62 -0.98 17.63 -2.73
CA ARG A 62 -1.35 18.75 -3.61
C ARG A 62 -1.41 18.29 -5.05
N CYS A 63 -2.37 18.85 -5.83
CA CYS A 63 -2.56 18.47 -7.22
C CYS A 63 -1.50 19.05 -8.16
N GLU A 64 -0.87 20.15 -7.79
CA GLU A 64 0.08 20.89 -8.63
C GLU A 64 1.40 20.14 -8.82
N ASP A 65 1.74 19.22 -7.90
CA ASP A 65 3.01 18.48 -7.86
C ASP A 65 2.88 17.03 -8.40
N SER A 66 1.93 16.78 -9.31
CA SER A 66 1.63 15.41 -9.80
C SER A 66 2.73 14.78 -10.66
N ALA A 67 3.77 15.53 -11.05
CA ALA A 67 4.92 15.05 -11.83
C ALA A 67 6.03 14.39 -11.00
N GLY A 68 5.82 14.16 -9.69
CA GLY A 68 6.82 13.56 -8.82
C GLY A 68 6.90 12.02 -8.93
N PRO A 69 7.91 11.41 -8.28
CA PRO A 69 8.15 9.96 -8.33
C PRO A 69 6.94 9.17 -7.84
N ALA A 70 6.77 7.95 -8.41
CA ALA A 70 5.67 7.05 -8.08
C ALA A 70 5.74 6.53 -6.62
N ILE A 71 6.95 6.40 -6.09
CA ILE A 71 7.20 5.98 -4.71
C ILE A 71 7.21 7.21 -3.79
N THR A 72 6.37 7.18 -2.77
CA THR A 72 6.29 8.23 -1.74
C THR A 72 7.21 7.86 -0.58
N VAL A 73 8.02 8.81 -0.13
CA VAL A 73 8.86 8.69 1.07
C VAL A 73 8.39 9.63 2.17
N SER A 74 8.80 9.38 3.40
CA SER A 74 8.50 10.27 4.52
C SER A 74 9.13 11.65 4.30
N GLY A 75 8.36 12.71 4.62
CA GLY A 75 8.81 14.09 4.38
C GLY A 75 8.57 14.61 2.97
N ASP A 76 7.83 13.90 2.13
CA ASP A 76 7.47 14.36 0.79
C ASP A 76 6.67 15.67 0.87
N CYS A 77 7.21 16.74 0.28
CA CYS A 77 6.64 18.11 0.32
C CYS A 77 5.25 18.21 -0.31
N ARG A 78 4.85 17.25 -1.12
CA ARG A 78 3.53 17.17 -1.74
C ARG A 78 2.42 16.86 -0.72
N ILE A 79 2.77 16.25 0.42
CA ILE A 79 1.80 15.81 1.43
C ILE A 79 1.26 17.04 2.18
N THR A 80 -0.07 17.22 2.21
CA THR A 80 -0.71 18.27 3.00
C THR A 80 -0.73 17.90 4.49
N GLY A 81 -0.85 18.88 5.41
CA GLY A 81 -0.95 18.58 6.85
C GLY A 81 -2.14 17.67 7.18
N VAL A 82 -3.31 17.94 6.57
CA VAL A 82 -4.49 17.05 6.67
C VAL A 82 -4.18 15.69 6.05
N GLY A 83 -3.50 15.66 4.90
CA GLY A 83 -3.09 14.44 4.23
C GLY A 83 -2.17 13.57 5.08
N ALA A 84 -1.22 14.16 5.80
CA ALA A 84 -0.33 13.44 6.71
C ALA A 84 -1.12 12.75 7.84
N PHE A 85 -2.09 13.45 8.43
CA PHE A 85 -2.99 12.87 9.42
C PHE A 85 -3.81 11.69 8.85
N LEU A 86 -4.43 11.89 7.67
CA LEU A 86 -5.22 10.83 7.03
C LEU A 86 -4.38 9.60 6.73
N ARG A 87 -3.17 9.77 6.18
CA ARG A 87 -2.23 8.66 5.88
C ARG A 87 -1.78 7.92 7.13
N ARG A 88 -1.47 8.66 8.20
CA ARG A 88 -1.04 8.07 9.49
C ARG A 88 -2.07 7.07 10.01
N TYR A 89 -3.36 7.38 9.91
CA TYR A 89 -4.46 6.54 10.41
C TYR A 89 -5.14 5.74 9.30
N LYS A 90 -4.61 5.74 8.08
CA LYS A 90 -5.17 5.06 6.89
C LYS A 90 -6.60 5.51 6.54
N LEU A 91 -7.01 6.69 7.01
CA LEU A 91 -8.33 7.25 6.72
C LEU A 91 -8.48 7.69 5.25
N ASP A 92 -7.35 7.98 4.59
CA ASP A 92 -7.33 8.28 3.15
C ASP A 92 -7.80 7.10 2.29
N GLU A 93 -7.73 5.88 2.79
CA GLU A 93 -8.13 4.66 2.08
C GLU A 93 -9.60 4.27 2.27
N LEU A 94 -10.36 4.94 3.17
CA LEU A 94 -11.77 4.63 3.42
C LEU A 94 -12.67 4.64 2.15
N PRO A 95 -12.47 5.52 1.15
CA PRO A 95 -13.26 5.46 -0.08
C PRO A 95 -13.10 4.16 -0.88
N GLN A 96 -12.05 3.34 -0.60
CA GLN A 96 -11.86 2.05 -1.27
C GLN A 96 -12.93 1.02 -0.91
N PHE A 97 -13.69 1.20 0.21
CA PHE A 97 -14.85 0.37 0.49
C PHE A 97 -15.89 0.44 -0.64
N TRP A 98 -15.96 1.56 -1.37
CA TRP A 98 -16.76 1.67 -2.60
C TRP A 98 -16.25 0.72 -3.69
N ASN A 99 -14.93 0.56 -3.85
CA ASN A 99 -14.36 -0.39 -4.78
C ASN A 99 -14.67 -1.84 -4.40
N VAL A 100 -14.67 -2.15 -3.09
CA VAL A 100 -15.06 -3.48 -2.59
C VAL A 100 -16.54 -3.75 -2.86
N MET A 101 -17.41 -2.80 -2.55
CA MET A 101 -18.85 -2.91 -2.80
C MET A 101 -19.15 -3.14 -4.29
N ARG A 102 -18.41 -2.47 -5.19
CA ARG A 102 -18.49 -2.69 -6.64
C ARG A 102 -17.89 -4.03 -7.10
N GLY A 103 -17.11 -4.69 -6.24
CA GLY A 103 -16.46 -5.97 -6.54
C GLY A 103 -15.15 -5.86 -7.32
N ASN A 104 -14.59 -4.66 -7.47
CA ASN A 104 -13.25 -4.45 -8.02
C ASN A 104 -12.16 -4.90 -7.04
N MET A 105 -12.44 -4.79 -5.74
CA MET A 105 -11.53 -5.13 -4.65
C MET A 105 -12.17 -6.11 -3.66
N SER A 106 -11.35 -6.65 -2.77
CA SER A 106 -11.70 -7.43 -1.59
C SER A 106 -11.31 -6.64 -0.34
N LEU A 107 -11.81 -7.01 0.83
CA LEU A 107 -11.34 -6.41 2.09
C LEU A 107 -9.87 -6.76 2.34
N VAL A 108 -9.51 -8.03 2.16
CA VAL A 108 -8.14 -8.54 2.34
C VAL A 108 -7.61 -9.12 1.04
N GLY A 109 -6.40 -8.73 0.66
CA GLY A 109 -5.74 -9.19 -0.56
C GLY A 109 -4.48 -8.39 -0.87
N PRO A 110 -3.77 -8.74 -1.95
CA PRO A 110 -2.59 -7.99 -2.40
C PRO A 110 -2.92 -6.53 -2.72
N ARG A 111 -1.98 -5.62 -2.47
CA ARG A 111 -2.18 -4.19 -2.78
C ARG A 111 -2.35 -3.99 -4.30
N PRO A 112 -3.33 -3.18 -4.76
CA PRO A 112 -3.53 -2.92 -6.19
C PRO A 112 -2.33 -2.17 -6.78
N LYS A 113 -1.75 -2.72 -7.85
CA LYS A 113 -0.57 -2.19 -8.55
C LYS A 113 -0.97 -1.19 -9.64
N LEU A 114 -0.01 -0.37 -10.08
CA LEU A 114 -0.18 0.47 -11.27
C LEU A 114 -0.23 -0.43 -12.52
N PRO A 115 -1.03 -0.09 -13.56
CA PRO A 115 -1.19 -0.94 -14.74
C PRO A 115 0.10 -1.24 -15.51
N HIS A 116 1.05 -0.29 -15.52
CA HIS A 116 2.34 -0.41 -16.21
C HIS A 116 3.43 -1.11 -15.36
N HIS A 117 3.18 -1.34 -14.06
CA HIS A 117 4.10 -2.15 -13.28
C HIS A 117 3.85 -3.62 -13.63
N GLU A 118 4.73 -4.19 -14.40
CA GLU A 118 4.77 -5.62 -14.65
C GLU A 118 4.82 -6.37 -13.32
N GLY A 119 3.88 -7.21 -13.11
CA GLY A 119 3.76 -7.99 -11.89
C GLY A 119 2.95 -9.24 -12.16
N LEU A 120 3.10 -10.21 -11.29
CA LEU A 120 2.37 -11.47 -11.32
C LEU A 120 0.88 -11.23 -11.63
N ASP A 121 0.38 -11.92 -12.65
CA ASP A 121 -1.05 -12.04 -12.92
C ASP A 121 -1.69 -12.75 -11.72
N LEU A 122 -2.16 -11.97 -10.77
CA LEU A 122 -2.80 -12.53 -9.60
C LEU A 122 -4.25 -12.88 -9.93
N PRO A 123 -4.66 -14.15 -9.77
CA PRO A 123 -6.05 -14.57 -9.95
C PRO A 123 -6.95 -14.06 -8.81
N TYR A 124 -6.42 -13.21 -7.96
CA TYR A 124 -7.06 -12.67 -6.77
C TYR A 124 -7.45 -11.21 -6.98
N ARG A 125 -8.54 -10.78 -6.34
CA ARG A 125 -8.87 -9.35 -6.26
C ARG A 125 -7.89 -8.66 -5.33
N PRO A 126 -7.45 -7.43 -5.65
CA PRO A 126 -6.65 -6.63 -4.74
C PRO A 126 -7.45 -6.31 -3.47
N GLY A 127 -6.75 -6.17 -2.34
CA GLY A 127 -7.34 -5.85 -1.05
C GLY A 127 -7.16 -4.39 -0.64
N ILE A 128 -8.00 -3.91 0.28
CA ILE A 128 -7.76 -2.65 1.01
C ILE A 128 -6.56 -2.85 1.93
N THR A 129 -6.51 -3.99 2.62
CA THR A 129 -5.37 -4.41 3.45
C THR A 129 -4.87 -5.77 3.02
N GLY A 130 -3.65 -6.12 3.43
CA GLY A 130 -3.01 -7.40 3.14
C GLY A 130 -1.80 -7.61 4.04
N VAL A 131 -1.26 -8.82 4.04
CA VAL A 131 -0.10 -9.17 4.87
C VAL A 131 1.10 -8.30 4.53
N ALA A 132 1.43 -8.15 3.24
CA ALA A 132 2.50 -7.28 2.80
C ALA A 132 2.24 -5.80 3.14
N THR A 133 0.98 -5.34 3.08
CA THR A 133 0.62 -3.96 3.44
C THR A 133 0.90 -3.65 4.91
N LEU A 134 0.67 -4.61 5.81
CA LEU A 134 0.97 -4.45 7.24
C LEU A 134 2.45 -4.63 7.53
N ALA A 135 3.08 -5.65 6.95
CA ALA A 135 4.50 -5.93 7.12
C ALA A 135 5.39 -4.74 6.74
N PHE A 136 5.03 -4.03 5.67
CA PHE A 136 5.77 -2.90 5.13
C PHE A 136 5.13 -1.53 5.46
N ARG A 137 4.40 -1.43 6.56
CA ARG A 137 3.66 -0.19 6.92
C ARG A 137 4.57 1.02 7.14
N ASP A 138 5.77 0.81 7.62
CA ASP A 138 6.76 1.85 7.94
C ASP A 138 7.79 2.05 6.82
N GLU A 139 7.62 1.43 5.65
CA GLU A 139 8.56 1.50 4.53
C GLU A 139 8.87 2.94 4.09
N GLU A 140 7.88 3.83 4.07
CA GLU A 140 8.08 5.23 3.65
C GLU A 140 9.13 5.95 4.51
N LYS A 141 9.23 5.60 5.80
CA LYS A 141 10.23 6.17 6.72
C LYS A 141 11.62 5.62 6.43
N ILE A 142 11.71 4.32 6.21
CA ILE A 142 12.98 3.61 5.98
C ILE A 142 13.54 3.99 4.62
N LEU A 143 12.68 4.03 3.58
CA LEU A 143 13.05 4.42 2.23
C LEU A 143 13.51 5.88 2.10
N ALA A 144 13.18 6.74 3.07
CA ALA A 144 13.67 8.11 3.09
C ALA A 144 15.21 8.22 3.19
N ALA A 145 15.89 7.15 3.63
CA ALA A 145 17.35 7.08 3.68
C ALA A 145 17.99 6.77 2.30
N ILE A 146 17.21 6.26 1.33
CA ILE A 146 17.71 5.93 -0.01
C ILE A 146 17.70 7.18 -0.90
N PRO A 147 18.80 7.47 -1.64
CA PRO A 147 18.83 8.53 -2.64
C PRO A 147 17.73 8.33 -3.70
N ARG A 148 17.05 9.43 -4.08
CA ARG A 148 15.89 9.36 -5.00
C ARG A 148 16.22 8.70 -6.35
N VAL A 149 17.44 8.85 -6.84
CA VAL A 149 17.90 8.24 -8.10
C VAL A 149 17.93 6.71 -8.03
N GLN A 150 18.22 6.16 -6.84
CA GLN A 150 18.35 4.72 -6.61
C GLN A 150 17.06 4.07 -6.07
N LEU A 151 16.07 4.88 -5.69
CA LEU A 151 14.88 4.43 -4.98
C LEU A 151 14.05 3.41 -5.78
N ASP A 152 13.87 3.66 -7.08
CA ASP A 152 13.10 2.76 -7.95
C ASP A 152 13.81 1.41 -8.12
N ALA A 153 15.13 1.41 -8.31
CA ALA A 153 15.94 0.19 -8.42
C ALA A 153 15.89 -0.63 -7.11
N PHE A 154 16.12 0.03 -5.97
CA PHE A 154 16.04 -0.62 -4.66
C PHE A 154 14.65 -1.24 -4.42
N TYR A 155 13.59 -0.50 -4.75
CA TYR A 155 12.22 -0.98 -4.57
C TYR A 155 11.92 -2.22 -5.42
N GLU A 156 12.30 -2.21 -6.71
CA GLU A 156 12.07 -3.32 -7.62
C GLU A 156 12.88 -4.58 -7.23
N ILE A 157 14.11 -4.41 -6.75
CA ILE A 157 15.00 -5.52 -6.42
C ILE A 157 14.72 -6.09 -5.03
N CYS A 158 14.61 -5.23 -4.00
CA CYS A 158 14.60 -5.68 -2.60
C CYS A 158 13.19 -5.77 -2.02
N ILE A 159 12.26 -4.87 -2.38
CA ILE A 159 10.96 -4.77 -1.71
C ILE A 159 9.86 -5.51 -2.44
N LYS A 160 9.74 -5.27 -3.74
CA LYS A 160 8.64 -5.81 -4.55
C LYS A 160 8.56 -7.34 -4.55
N PRO A 161 9.68 -8.11 -4.68
CA PRO A 161 9.63 -9.56 -4.63
C PRO A 161 9.14 -10.08 -3.27
N ARG A 162 9.64 -9.49 -2.17
CA ARG A 162 9.24 -9.89 -0.82
C ARG A 162 7.77 -9.62 -0.53
N LYS A 163 7.25 -8.46 -0.94
CA LYS A 163 5.81 -8.16 -0.85
C LYS A 163 4.98 -9.16 -1.63
N ALA A 164 5.39 -9.48 -2.86
CA ALA A 164 4.71 -10.45 -3.68
C ALA A 164 4.70 -11.85 -3.04
N GLN A 165 5.81 -12.27 -2.46
CA GLN A 165 5.92 -13.55 -1.76
C GLN A 165 4.95 -13.62 -0.57
N LEU A 166 4.96 -12.63 0.32
CA LEU A 166 4.07 -12.58 1.50
C LEU A 166 2.59 -12.60 1.10
N ASP A 167 2.22 -11.85 0.06
CA ASP A 167 0.84 -11.82 -0.42
C ASP A 167 0.43 -13.16 -1.05
N LEU A 168 1.32 -13.82 -1.82
CA LEU A 168 1.05 -15.12 -2.42
C LEU A 168 0.91 -16.21 -1.35
N GLU A 169 1.83 -16.29 -0.40
CA GLU A 169 1.78 -17.25 0.71
C GLU A 169 0.45 -17.14 1.48
N TYR A 170 0.04 -15.91 1.79
CA TYR A 170 -1.24 -15.67 2.43
C TYR A 170 -2.41 -16.10 1.57
N MET A 171 -2.44 -15.72 0.29
CA MET A 171 -3.59 -16.00 -0.59
C MET A 171 -3.78 -17.50 -0.86
N HIS A 172 -2.72 -18.29 -0.84
CA HIS A 172 -2.80 -19.74 -0.95
C HIS A 172 -3.52 -20.42 0.24
N SER A 173 -3.36 -19.86 1.44
CA SER A 173 -3.92 -20.39 2.69
C SER A 173 -5.08 -19.57 3.25
N ALA A 174 -5.52 -18.54 2.54
CA ALA A 174 -6.52 -17.59 3.03
C ALA A 174 -7.88 -18.22 3.29
N THR A 175 -8.35 -18.07 4.53
CA THR A 175 -9.68 -18.45 5.00
C THR A 175 -10.47 -17.24 5.49
N PRO A 176 -11.80 -17.30 5.62
CA PRO A 176 -12.57 -16.19 6.21
C PRO A 176 -12.10 -15.80 7.62
N MET A 177 -11.64 -16.79 8.41
CA MET A 177 -11.10 -16.53 9.74
C MET A 177 -9.74 -15.82 9.70
N SER A 178 -8.86 -16.21 8.76
CA SER A 178 -7.58 -15.50 8.57
C SER A 178 -7.79 -14.08 8.05
N ASP A 179 -8.80 -13.85 7.20
CA ASP A 179 -9.17 -12.51 6.75
C ASP A 179 -9.65 -11.63 7.92
N LEU A 180 -10.51 -12.18 8.79
CA LEU A 180 -10.97 -11.47 9.98
C LEU A 180 -9.81 -11.12 10.92
N LYS A 181 -8.88 -12.07 11.12
CA LYS A 181 -7.65 -11.84 11.88
C LYS A 181 -6.81 -10.72 11.24
N GLN A 182 -6.69 -10.71 9.90
CA GLN A 182 -5.93 -9.70 9.18
C GLN A 182 -6.58 -8.30 9.29
N LEU A 183 -7.91 -8.23 9.21
CA LEU A 183 -8.65 -6.98 9.45
C LEU A 183 -8.44 -6.47 10.88
N TRP A 184 -8.52 -7.36 11.87
CA TRP A 184 -8.24 -7.00 13.26
C TRP A 184 -6.81 -6.48 13.45
N ARG A 185 -5.81 -7.17 12.88
CA ARG A 185 -4.40 -6.71 12.90
C ARG A 185 -4.25 -5.34 12.26
N THR A 186 -4.96 -5.06 11.16
CA THR A 186 -4.97 -3.74 10.52
C THR A 186 -5.50 -2.66 11.45
N CYS A 187 -6.67 -2.88 12.07
CA CYS A 187 -7.26 -1.94 13.01
C CYS A 187 -6.37 -1.73 14.24
N SER A 188 -5.89 -2.82 14.86
CA SER A 188 -5.01 -2.73 16.02
C SER A 188 -3.70 -2.01 15.71
N SER A 189 -3.10 -2.28 14.54
CA SER A 189 -1.86 -1.62 14.16
C SER A 189 -2.02 -0.13 13.89
N CYS A 190 -3.20 0.33 13.44
CA CYS A 190 -3.49 1.76 13.31
C CYS A 190 -3.61 2.47 14.66
N LEU A 191 -4.04 1.78 15.71
CA LEU A 191 -4.29 2.36 17.04
C LEU A 191 -3.12 2.17 17.99
N PHE A 192 -2.51 0.98 18.01
CA PHE A 192 -1.52 0.56 19.02
C PHE A 192 -0.09 0.43 18.49
N GLY A 193 0.11 0.58 17.17
CA GLY A 193 1.44 0.49 16.54
C GLY A 193 1.69 -0.83 15.78
N PRO A 194 2.94 -1.02 15.28
CA PRO A 194 3.28 -2.16 14.46
C PRO A 194 3.16 -3.49 15.22
N ASP A 195 2.75 -4.52 14.51
CA ASP A 195 2.77 -5.89 15.03
C ASP A 195 4.16 -6.55 14.84
N GLU A 196 4.33 -7.76 15.38
CA GLU A 196 5.60 -8.48 15.35
C GLU A 196 6.15 -8.71 13.93
N LEU A 197 5.27 -8.99 12.95
CA LEU A 197 5.68 -9.16 11.56
C LEU A 197 6.19 -7.83 10.98
N ALA A 198 5.50 -6.72 11.25
CA ALA A 198 5.91 -5.40 10.77
C ALA A 198 7.25 -4.96 11.40
N VAL A 199 7.47 -5.27 12.67
CA VAL A 199 8.75 -4.99 13.33
C VAL A 199 9.87 -5.78 12.66
N ARG A 200 9.70 -7.10 12.48
CA ARG A 200 10.68 -7.97 11.83
C ARG A 200 11.02 -7.54 10.40
N GLU A 201 10.01 -7.24 9.58
CA GLU A 201 10.25 -6.78 8.20
C GLU A 201 10.86 -5.38 8.17
N SER A 202 10.59 -4.51 9.15
CA SER A 202 11.25 -3.20 9.27
C SER A 202 12.72 -3.35 9.63
N GLU A 203 13.10 -4.24 10.55
CA GLU A 203 14.49 -4.54 10.91
C GLU A 203 15.25 -5.10 9.69
N ARG A 204 14.64 -6.07 8.99
CA ARG A 204 15.19 -6.62 7.75
C ARG A 204 15.41 -5.54 6.69
N LEU A 205 14.43 -4.66 6.49
CA LEU A 205 14.52 -3.58 5.53
C LEU A 205 15.63 -2.58 5.88
N ASN A 206 15.82 -2.25 7.17
CA ASN A 206 16.92 -1.40 7.61
C ASN A 206 18.29 -2.01 7.30
N LEU A 207 18.45 -3.33 7.48
CA LEU A 207 19.68 -4.05 7.12
C LEU A 207 19.92 -4.02 5.61
N LEU A 208 18.88 -4.23 4.79
CA LEU A 208 18.96 -4.15 3.35
C LEU A 208 19.33 -2.74 2.86
N VAL A 209 18.77 -1.69 3.49
CA VAL A 209 19.12 -0.30 3.18
C VAL A 209 20.58 -0.02 3.50
N ALA A 210 21.08 -0.48 4.66
CA ALA A 210 22.46 -0.32 5.04
C ALA A 210 23.43 -1.01 4.05
N ALA A 211 23.12 -2.27 3.69
CA ALA A 211 23.90 -3.02 2.70
C ALA A 211 23.86 -2.36 1.31
N TRP A 212 22.68 -1.88 0.87
CA TRP A 212 22.55 -1.18 -0.40
C TRP A 212 23.41 0.09 -0.47
N LEU A 213 23.36 0.91 0.59
CA LEU A 213 24.14 2.16 0.65
C LEU A 213 25.65 1.90 0.72
N GLU A 214 26.08 0.77 1.28
CA GLU A 214 27.48 0.34 1.30
C GLU A 214 27.96 -0.06 -0.10
N ILE A 215 27.16 -0.89 -0.80
CA ILE A 215 27.46 -1.36 -2.17
C ILE A 215 27.47 -0.18 -3.17
N THR A 216 26.54 0.76 -3.04
CA THR A 216 26.39 1.87 -4.00
C THR A 216 27.19 3.11 -3.63
N ARG A 217 27.97 3.09 -2.54
CA ARG A 217 28.79 4.24 -2.09
C ARG A 217 29.85 4.66 -3.11
N ASP A 218 30.47 3.67 -3.75
CA ASP A 218 31.57 3.85 -4.68
C ASP A 218 31.15 3.69 -6.16
N ALA A 219 29.88 3.36 -6.41
CA ALA A 219 29.34 3.14 -7.75
C ALA A 219 28.45 4.31 -8.17
N ASP A 220 28.79 4.93 -9.31
CA ASP A 220 27.90 5.88 -10.00
C ASP A 220 26.70 5.16 -10.69
N GLU A 221 26.69 3.82 -10.66
CA GLU A 221 25.73 2.94 -11.33
C GLU A 221 24.99 2.00 -10.35
N SER A 222 23.88 1.43 -10.82
CA SER A 222 23.14 0.37 -10.10
C SER A 222 24.04 -0.84 -9.78
N PRO A 223 23.79 -1.56 -8.67
CA PRO A 223 24.58 -2.74 -8.27
C PRO A 223 24.68 -3.78 -9.38
N SER A 224 25.81 -4.48 -9.45
CA SER A 224 26.04 -5.60 -10.36
C SER A 224 25.11 -6.80 -10.04
N GLU A 225 24.93 -7.72 -11.01
CA GLU A 225 24.09 -8.93 -10.80
C GLU A 225 24.53 -9.76 -9.59
N VAL A 226 25.83 -9.83 -9.32
CA VAL A 226 26.37 -10.59 -8.17
C VAL A 226 25.99 -9.93 -6.83
N GLU A 227 26.02 -8.61 -6.77
CA GLU A 227 25.63 -7.82 -5.59
C GLU A 227 24.12 -7.89 -5.35
N ILE A 228 23.33 -7.90 -6.43
CA ILE A 228 21.88 -8.11 -6.37
C ILE A 228 21.54 -9.50 -5.79
N ASP A 229 22.26 -10.54 -6.17
CA ASP A 229 22.02 -11.88 -5.65
C ASP A 229 22.42 -12.02 -4.17
N CYS A 230 23.45 -11.30 -3.73
CA CYS A 230 23.79 -11.19 -2.32
C CYS A 230 22.64 -10.51 -1.53
N LEU A 231 22.07 -9.44 -2.04
CA LEU A 231 20.93 -8.74 -1.40
C LEU A 231 19.66 -9.59 -1.31
N LYS A 232 19.43 -10.50 -2.26
CA LYS A 232 18.28 -11.42 -2.24
C LYS A 232 18.40 -12.52 -1.17
N SER A 233 19.62 -12.79 -0.69
CA SER A 233 19.88 -13.81 0.34
C SER A 233 19.57 -13.34 1.77
N PHE A 234 19.41 -12.06 2.00
CA PHE A 234 18.94 -11.44 3.26
C PHE A 234 17.41 -11.52 3.35
#